data_c047edd8c673956b8b55108041d09e56
#
_entry.id   c047edd8c673956b8b55108041d09e56
#
_cell.length_a   1.000
_cell.length_b   1.000
_cell.length_c   1.000
_cell.angle_alpha   90.00
_cell.angle_beta   90.00
_cell.angle_gamma   90.00
#
_symmetry.space_group_name_H-M   'P 1'
#
loop_
_entity.id
_entity.type
_entity.pdbx_description
1 polymer ?
#
loop_
_entity_poly.entity_id
_entity_poly.type
_entity_poly.pdbx_seq_one_letter_code
_entity_poly.pdbx_strand_id
1 'polypeptide(L)'
;ILFSEWGKRCLHYWEVENTNITLVNGTSEYVLFRSTGDGNSNGVTTTLSAAITTTAQTTGITLASKTEMPTSGTINVGSENISYTGFNSLELTGVTRGVNGTTAATHSSGAAATNFVNGAAEVLEMSYRNASNVDAPLEKISRSQYQALSNKTATGQPSQYYIQRLIDRIIIRLYLTPSNTENGNVINFWYEQRIQDS
;
A
#
# COMPACT_ATOMS: atom_id res chain seq x y z
N ILE A 1 -10.74 -10.10 -26.62
CA ILE A 1 -10.14 -10.91 -27.70
C ILE A 1 -8.72 -10.41 -28.03
N LEU A 2 -8.49 -9.09 -28.16
CA LEU A 2 -7.18 -8.52 -28.54
C LEU A 2 -6.08 -8.88 -27.51
N PHE A 3 -6.36 -8.79 -26.21
CA PHE A 3 -5.40 -9.09 -25.14
C PHE A 3 -5.02 -10.56 -25.05
N SER A 4 -5.92 -11.49 -25.38
CA SER A 4 -5.61 -12.91 -25.39
C SER A 4 -4.63 -13.27 -26.54
N GLU A 5 -4.67 -12.54 -27.64
CA GLU A 5 -3.71 -12.65 -28.74
C GLU A 5 -2.34 -12.07 -28.39
N TRP A 6 -2.31 -10.96 -27.65
CA TRP A 6 -1.05 -10.34 -27.22
C TRP A 6 -0.31 -11.23 -26.22
N GLY A 7 -1.02 -11.89 -25.28
CA GLY A 7 -0.41 -12.85 -24.37
C GLY A 7 0.30 -14.01 -25.07
N LYS A 8 -0.22 -14.46 -26.21
CA LYS A 8 0.42 -15.48 -27.06
C LYS A 8 1.70 -15.00 -27.74
N ARG A 9 1.89 -13.69 -27.86
CA ARG A 9 3.05 -13.05 -28.49
C ARG A 9 4.10 -12.57 -27.48
N CYS A 10 4.09 -13.10 -26.25
CA CYS A 10 5.01 -12.72 -25.17
C CYS A 10 4.96 -11.23 -24.78
N LEU A 11 3.83 -10.55 -25.00
CA LEU A 11 3.61 -9.24 -24.43
C LEU A 11 3.21 -9.42 -22.97
N HIS A 12 4.01 -8.88 -22.06
CA HIS A 12 3.73 -8.94 -20.64
C HIS A 12 2.58 -7.99 -20.30
N TYR A 13 1.51 -8.54 -19.70
CA TYR A 13 0.37 -7.76 -19.17
C TYR A 13 0.63 -7.21 -17.76
N TRP A 14 1.87 -7.33 -17.29
CA TRP A 14 2.26 -7.01 -15.93
C TRP A 14 3.34 -5.95 -15.94
N GLU A 15 3.16 -4.95 -15.12
CA GLU A 15 4.17 -3.95 -14.83
C GLU A 15 4.76 -4.26 -13.46
N VAL A 16 6.07 -4.12 -13.33
CA VAL A 16 6.75 -4.32 -12.04
C VAL A 16 6.98 -2.96 -11.42
N GLU A 17 6.39 -2.74 -10.26
CA GLU A 17 6.52 -1.51 -9.49
C GLU A 17 7.15 -1.76 -8.12
N ASN A 18 7.68 -0.70 -7.55
CA ASN A 18 8.20 -0.70 -6.19
C ASN A 18 7.35 0.21 -5.30
N THR A 19 7.02 -0.27 -4.12
CA THR A 19 6.31 0.51 -3.10
C THR A 19 6.78 0.09 -1.70
N ASN A 20 6.23 0.74 -0.69
CA ASN A 20 6.54 0.42 0.69
C ASN A 20 5.31 0.50 1.59
N ILE A 21 5.41 -0.13 2.76
CA ILE A 21 4.42 -0.08 3.82
C ILE A 21 5.13 0.31 5.12
N THR A 22 4.56 1.26 5.84
CA THR A 22 5.05 1.63 7.17
C THR A 22 4.63 0.59 8.20
N LEU A 23 5.61 0.11 8.97
CA LEU A 23 5.38 -0.85 10.02
C LEU A 23 4.71 -0.22 11.23
N VAL A 24 3.79 -0.96 11.81
CA VAL A 24 3.06 -0.60 13.03
C VAL A 24 3.37 -1.63 14.11
N ASN A 25 3.72 -1.15 15.31
CA ASN A 25 3.94 -2.00 16.47
C ASN A 25 2.77 -2.96 16.69
N GLY A 26 3.07 -4.24 16.88
CA GLY A 26 2.08 -5.29 17.11
C GLY A 26 1.30 -5.76 15.88
N THR A 27 1.54 -5.19 14.71
CA THR A 27 0.86 -5.54 13.46
C THR A 27 1.72 -6.46 12.62
N SER A 28 1.33 -7.71 12.45
CA SER A 28 2.03 -8.70 11.61
C SER A 28 1.37 -8.90 10.25
N GLU A 29 0.17 -8.37 10.03
CA GLU A 29 -0.64 -8.61 8.84
C GLU A 29 -0.94 -7.30 8.13
N TYR A 30 -0.56 -7.22 6.84
CA TYR A 30 -0.76 -6.06 5.98
C TYR A 30 -1.51 -6.47 4.74
N VAL A 31 -2.46 -5.66 4.30
CA VAL A 31 -3.37 -6.01 3.22
C VAL A 31 -3.15 -5.10 2.01
N LEU A 32 -2.89 -5.71 0.85
CA LEU A 32 -2.87 -5.03 -0.44
C LEU A 32 -4.16 -5.38 -1.18
N PHE A 33 -5.01 -4.41 -1.39
CA PHE A 33 -6.25 -4.63 -2.13
C PHE A 33 -5.98 -4.56 -3.64
N ARG A 34 -6.66 -5.41 -4.39
CA ARG A 34 -6.71 -5.29 -5.83
C ARG A 34 -7.75 -4.23 -6.18
N SER A 35 -7.34 -3.21 -6.94
CA SER A 35 -8.30 -2.31 -7.55
C SER A 35 -9.14 -3.14 -8.54
N THR A 36 -10.41 -3.28 -8.25
CA THR A 36 -11.38 -3.67 -9.27
C THR A 36 -11.79 -2.36 -9.95
N GLY A 37 -11.69 -2.28 -11.28
CA GLY A 37 -11.97 -1.07 -12.05
C GLY A 37 -13.43 -0.56 -11.98
N ASP A 38 -14.19 -1.03 -11.01
CA ASP A 38 -15.59 -0.69 -10.74
C ASP A 38 -15.78 0.35 -9.61
N GLY A 39 -14.72 1.04 -9.19
CA GLY A 39 -14.77 2.10 -8.19
C GLY A 39 -14.99 1.63 -6.76
N ASN A 40 -15.03 0.33 -6.52
CA ASN A 40 -15.15 -0.26 -5.19
C ASN A 40 -13.76 -0.70 -4.68
N SER A 41 -12.88 0.27 -4.47
CA SER A 41 -11.56 0.03 -3.90
C SER A 41 -11.71 -0.29 -2.41
N ASN A 42 -11.64 -1.56 -2.06
CA ASN A 42 -11.50 -2.01 -0.67
C ASN A 42 -10.04 -1.83 -0.19
N GLY A 43 -9.44 -0.67 -0.46
CA GLY A 43 -8.12 -0.29 0.04
C GLY A 43 -8.15 0.03 1.53
N VAL A 44 -6.98 0.25 2.12
CA VAL A 44 -6.90 0.83 3.46
C VAL A 44 -7.68 2.13 3.44
N THR A 45 -8.76 2.18 4.20
CA THR A 45 -9.66 3.33 4.25
C THR A 45 -9.46 4.06 5.56
N THR A 46 -9.15 5.33 5.47
CA THR A 46 -9.18 6.30 6.57
C THR A 46 -10.13 7.43 6.21
N THR A 47 -10.12 8.50 6.96
CA THR A 47 -10.91 9.70 6.65
C THR A 47 -10.04 10.94 6.70
N LEU A 48 -10.47 11.99 6.05
CA LEU A 48 -9.87 13.31 6.24
C LEU A 48 -10.20 13.82 7.65
N SER A 49 -9.20 14.21 8.43
CA SER A 49 -9.42 14.83 9.75
C SER A 49 -9.79 16.31 9.64
N ALA A 50 -9.46 16.96 8.53
CA ALA A 50 -9.83 18.34 8.22
C ALA A 50 -10.40 18.43 6.79
N ALA A 51 -11.25 19.42 6.54
CA ALA A 51 -11.80 19.66 5.21
C ALA A 51 -10.72 20.17 4.23
N ILE A 52 -10.81 19.75 2.97
CA ILE A 52 -10.09 20.38 1.87
C ILE A 52 -11.00 21.45 1.27
N THR A 53 -10.68 22.70 1.54
CA THR A 53 -11.58 23.84 1.28
C THR A 53 -11.42 24.45 -0.10
N THR A 54 -10.29 24.21 -0.77
CA THR A 54 -10.02 24.73 -2.11
C THR A 54 -9.40 23.66 -3.01
N THR A 55 -9.59 23.82 -4.31
CA THR A 55 -8.99 22.91 -5.32
C THR A 55 -7.47 23.05 -5.44
N ALA A 56 -6.92 24.18 -5.03
CA ALA A 56 -5.48 24.44 -5.05
C ALA A 56 -4.76 24.06 -3.76
N GLN A 57 -5.48 23.55 -2.76
CA GLN A 57 -4.89 23.18 -1.45
C GLN A 57 -3.96 21.98 -1.60
N THR A 58 -2.69 22.16 -1.25
CA THR A 58 -1.65 21.11 -1.28
C THR A 58 -0.97 20.90 0.08
N THR A 59 -1.37 21.65 1.10
CA THR A 59 -0.89 21.56 2.48
C THR A 59 -2.07 21.45 3.44
N GLY A 60 -1.83 20.98 4.66
CA GLY A 60 -2.89 20.81 5.66
C GLY A 60 -3.89 19.70 5.32
N ILE A 61 -3.56 18.80 4.39
CA ILE A 61 -4.38 17.62 4.07
C ILE A 61 -3.99 16.53 5.06
N THR A 62 -4.82 16.36 6.07
CA THR A 62 -4.52 15.51 7.23
C THR A 62 -5.48 14.33 7.28
N LEU A 63 -4.93 13.14 7.48
CA LEU A 63 -5.70 11.90 7.65
C LEU A 63 -5.99 11.63 9.13
N ALA A 64 -7.08 10.93 9.41
CA ALA A 64 -7.40 10.47 10.76
C ALA A 64 -6.46 9.34 11.22
N SER A 65 -5.95 8.53 10.29
CA SER A 65 -4.96 7.49 10.52
C SER A 65 -4.10 7.28 9.29
N LYS A 66 -2.83 6.93 9.48
CA LYS A 66 -1.94 6.47 8.41
C LYS A 66 -1.54 4.99 8.59
N THR A 67 -2.23 4.27 9.46
CA THR A 67 -2.01 2.84 9.67
C THR A 67 -2.18 2.09 8.34
N GLU A 68 -1.19 1.25 8.00
CA GLU A 68 -1.12 0.47 6.76
C GLU A 68 -1.02 1.31 5.46
N MET A 69 -0.92 2.64 5.56
CA MET A 69 -0.69 3.49 4.39
C MET A 69 0.78 3.41 3.96
N PRO A 70 1.08 3.35 2.66
CA PRO A 70 2.45 3.50 2.17
C PRO A 70 3.00 4.90 2.50
N THR A 71 4.33 5.03 2.61
CA THR A 71 4.96 6.33 2.90
C THR A 71 4.78 7.35 1.78
N SER A 72 4.57 6.89 0.56
CA SER A 72 4.22 7.71 -0.60
C SER A 72 3.23 6.93 -1.47
N GLY A 73 2.42 7.60 -2.26
CA GLY A 73 1.44 6.94 -3.10
C GLY A 73 0.31 7.87 -3.54
N THR A 74 -0.84 7.28 -3.79
CA THR A 74 -2.06 7.99 -4.17
C THR A 74 -3.21 7.57 -3.25
N ILE A 75 -4.00 8.54 -2.81
CA ILE A 75 -5.29 8.28 -2.15
C ILE A 75 -6.42 8.74 -3.07
N ASN A 76 -7.53 8.03 -2.98
CA ASN A 76 -8.79 8.45 -3.57
C ASN A 76 -9.68 9.08 -2.49
N VAL A 77 -10.21 10.26 -2.78
CA VAL A 77 -11.19 10.96 -1.92
C VAL A 77 -12.38 11.36 -2.80
N GLY A 78 -13.48 10.66 -2.65
CA GLY A 78 -14.64 10.84 -3.55
C GLY A 78 -14.28 10.48 -4.98
N SER A 79 -14.36 11.46 -5.89
CA SER A 79 -14.00 11.29 -7.31
C SER A 79 -12.58 11.78 -7.65
N GLU A 80 -11.80 12.21 -6.66
CA GLU A 80 -10.45 12.76 -6.87
C GLU A 80 -9.38 11.78 -6.42
N ASN A 81 -8.31 11.68 -7.22
CA ASN A 81 -7.05 11.05 -6.84
C ASN A 81 -6.02 12.11 -6.44
N ILE A 82 -5.41 11.92 -5.30
CA ILE A 82 -4.43 12.83 -4.69
C ILE A 82 -3.14 12.04 -4.48
N SER A 83 -2.06 12.39 -5.17
CA SER A 83 -0.75 11.80 -4.90
C SER A 83 -0.01 12.54 -3.80
N TYR A 84 0.86 11.83 -3.08
CA TYR A 84 1.69 12.39 -2.01
C TYR A 84 3.05 11.67 -1.99
N THR A 85 4.07 12.36 -1.50
CA THR A 85 5.45 11.84 -1.44
C THR A 85 5.91 11.54 -0.03
N GLY A 86 5.14 11.86 1.00
CA GLY A 86 5.48 11.60 2.38
C GLY A 86 4.41 12.01 3.37
N PHE A 87 4.76 11.89 4.64
CA PHE A 87 3.94 12.32 5.78
C PHE A 87 4.73 13.21 6.73
N ASN A 88 4.11 14.27 7.23
CA ASN A 88 4.50 14.97 8.45
C ASN A 88 3.45 14.66 9.51
N SER A 89 3.76 13.76 10.46
CA SER A 89 2.77 13.17 11.36
C SER A 89 1.64 12.48 10.58
N LEU A 90 0.45 13.05 10.54
CA LEU A 90 -0.71 12.59 9.78
C LEU A 90 -1.02 13.44 8.54
N GLU A 91 -0.26 14.52 8.31
CA GLU A 91 -0.41 15.40 7.15
C GLU A 91 0.34 14.82 5.95
N LEU A 92 -0.30 14.81 4.80
CA LEU A 92 0.32 14.46 3.52
C LEU A 92 1.29 15.56 3.08
N THR A 93 2.47 15.17 2.61
CA THR A 93 3.49 16.09 2.08
C THR A 93 3.80 15.80 0.61
N GLY A 94 4.27 16.80 -0.13
CA GLY A 94 4.55 16.69 -1.56
C GLY A 94 3.29 16.34 -2.37
N VAL A 95 2.18 16.98 -2.03
CA VAL A 95 0.86 16.65 -2.58
C VAL A 95 0.69 17.20 -3.99
N THR A 96 0.19 16.35 -4.89
CA THR A 96 -0.35 16.74 -6.20
C THR A 96 -1.82 16.35 -6.28
N ARG A 97 -2.66 17.30 -6.64
CA ARG A 97 -4.12 17.15 -6.70
C ARG A 97 -4.58 16.73 -8.10
N GLY A 98 -5.70 16.00 -8.19
CA GLY A 98 -6.34 15.67 -9.46
C GLY A 98 -5.50 14.79 -10.38
N VAL A 99 -4.69 13.87 -9.84
CA VAL A 99 -3.86 12.95 -10.65
C VAL A 99 -4.70 11.86 -11.31
N ASN A 100 -4.09 11.08 -12.21
CA ASN A 100 -4.74 9.97 -12.92
C ASN A 100 -6.02 10.37 -13.67
N GLY A 101 -6.03 11.54 -14.30
CA GLY A 101 -7.16 12.03 -15.08
C GLY A 101 -8.35 12.51 -14.26
N THR A 102 -8.25 12.60 -12.93
CA THR A 102 -9.29 13.16 -12.08
C THR A 102 -9.16 14.68 -11.94
N THR A 103 -10.21 15.33 -11.44
CA THR A 103 -10.21 16.78 -11.23
C THR A 103 -10.18 17.08 -9.73
N ALA A 104 -9.33 18.04 -9.34
CA ALA A 104 -9.25 18.50 -7.96
C ALA A 104 -10.59 19.09 -7.49
N ALA A 105 -11.06 18.70 -6.32
CA ALA A 105 -12.35 19.09 -5.75
C ALA A 105 -12.19 19.48 -4.27
N THR A 106 -13.20 20.09 -3.70
CA THR A 106 -13.32 20.29 -2.25
C THR A 106 -13.88 19.04 -1.58
N HIS A 107 -13.41 18.75 -0.36
CA HIS A 107 -13.86 17.60 0.40
C HIS A 107 -14.15 17.98 1.85
N SER A 108 -15.21 17.43 2.40
CA SER A 108 -15.57 17.66 3.80
C SER A 108 -14.61 16.92 4.76
N SER A 109 -14.47 17.44 5.97
CA SER A 109 -13.91 16.65 7.08
C SER A 109 -14.73 15.37 7.26
N GLY A 110 -14.08 14.26 7.56
CA GLY A 110 -14.70 12.94 7.64
C GLY A 110 -14.91 12.23 6.29
N ALA A 111 -14.62 12.88 5.15
CA ALA A 111 -14.67 12.21 3.84
C ALA A 111 -13.73 11.00 3.81
N ALA A 112 -14.21 9.87 3.28
CA ALA A 112 -13.40 8.67 3.15
C ALA A 112 -12.19 8.93 2.24
N ALA A 113 -11.01 8.53 2.71
CA ALA A 113 -9.76 8.57 1.97
C ALA A 113 -9.24 7.14 1.87
N THR A 114 -9.21 6.60 0.67
CA THR A 114 -8.81 5.22 0.42
C THR A 114 -7.46 5.20 -0.28
N ASN A 115 -6.52 4.41 0.25
CA ASN A 115 -5.26 4.21 -0.42
C ASN A 115 -5.49 3.50 -1.76
N PHE A 116 -4.98 4.10 -2.82
CA PHE A 116 -5.03 3.54 -4.15
C PHE A 116 -3.76 2.73 -4.41
N VAL A 117 -3.79 1.45 -4.08
CA VAL A 117 -2.77 0.50 -4.53
C VAL A 117 -3.30 -0.16 -5.78
N ASN A 118 -2.71 0.15 -6.91
CA ASN A 118 -3.02 -0.52 -8.17
C ASN A 118 -2.84 -2.03 -8.01
N GLY A 119 -3.81 -2.79 -8.49
CA GLY A 119 -4.00 -4.21 -8.31
C GLY A 119 -2.76 -5.08 -8.30
N ALA A 120 -2.09 -5.17 -7.14
CA ALA A 120 -0.97 -6.08 -6.96
C ALA A 120 -1.42 -7.50 -7.29
N ALA A 121 -0.82 -8.09 -8.32
CA ALA A 121 -1.07 -9.47 -8.71
C ALA A 121 -0.18 -10.43 -7.92
N GLU A 122 1.07 -10.05 -7.73
CA GLU A 122 2.06 -10.80 -6.96
C GLU A 122 3.08 -9.88 -6.30
N VAL A 123 3.54 -10.25 -5.11
CA VAL A 123 4.69 -9.65 -4.44
C VAL A 123 5.90 -10.52 -4.75
N LEU A 124 6.91 -9.92 -5.36
CA LEU A 124 8.12 -10.59 -5.84
C LEU A 124 9.16 -10.70 -4.74
N GLU A 125 9.62 -9.56 -4.24
CA GLU A 125 10.70 -9.45 -3.26
C GLU A 125 10.34 -8.42 -2.19
N MET A 126 10.88 -8.61 -1.00
CA MET A 126 10.71 -7.71 0.14
C MET A 126 12.01 -7.45 0.87
N SER A 127 12.17 -6.23 1.36
CA SER A 127 13.21 -5.85 2.30
C SER A 127 12.65 -5.00 3.44
N TYR A 128 13.17 -5.20 4.62
CA TYR A 128 12.97 -4.31 5.77
C TYR A 128 13.97 -3.15 5.68
N ARG A 129 13.52 -1.93 5.87
CA ARG A 129 14.36 -0.73 5.96
C ARG A 129 14.17 -0.07 7.31
N ASN A 130 15.28 0.11 8.02
CA ASN A 130 15.28 0.79 9.31
C ASN A 130 15.35 2.33 9.16
N ALA A 131 15.23 3.04 10.29
CA ALA A 131 15.28 4.50 10.35
C ALA A 131 16.63 5.11 9.85
N SER A 132 17.69 4.31 9.80
CA SER A 132 19.01 4.72 9.26
C SER A 132 19.16 4.40 7.77
N ASN A 133 18.08 4.05 7.06
CA ASN A 133 18.07 3.62 5.66
C ASN A 133 18.91 2.37 5.35
N VAL A 134 19.09 1.49 6.32
CA VAL A 134 19.73 0.20 6.09
C VAL A 134 18.70 -0.84 5.74
N ASP A 135 18.90 -1.53 4.61
CA ASP A 135 18.00 -2.56 4.11
C ASP A 135 18.46 -3.95 4.56
N ALA A 136 17.51 -4.76 4.99
CA ALA A 136 17.69 -6.18 5.28
C ALA A 136 16.68 -6.99 4.44
N PRO A 137 17.11 -7.93 3.60
CA PRO A 137 16.19 -8.75 2.81
C PRO A 137 15.32 -9.62 3.72
N LEU A 138 14.08 -9.83 3.32
CA LEU A 138 13.13 -10.72 4.00
C LEU A 138 13.02 -12.03 3.22
N GLU A 139 13.03 -13.14 3.93
CA GLU A 139 12.87 -14.46 3.33
C GLU A 139 11.38 -14.76 3.06
N LYS A 140 11.05 -15.08 1.81
CA LYS A 140 9.71 -15.56 1.44
C LYS A 140 9.55 -17.02 1.86
N ILE A 141 8.61 -17.31 2.76
CA ILE A 141 8.32 -18.65 3.22
C ILE A 141 7.00 -19.18 2.67
N SER A 142 6.90 -20.49 2.58
CA SER A 142 5.69 -21.18 2.15
C SER A 142 4.62 -21.18 3.25
N ARG A 143 3.37 -21.50 2.88
CA ARG A 143 2.28 -21.65 3.84
C ARG A 143 2.58 -22.70 4.91
N SER A 144 3.19 -23.82 4.52
CA SER A 144 3.55 -24.89 5.46
C SER A 144 4.63 -24.46 6.45
N GLN A 145 5.65 -23.75 5.98
CA GLN A 145 6.68 -23.18 6.85
C GLN A 145 6.08 -22.16 7.81
N TYR A 146 5.22 -21.24 7.32
CA TYR A 146 4.53 -20.30 8.19
C TYR A 146 3.67 -21.00 9.25
N GLN A 147 2.97 -22.07 8.89
CA GLN A 147 2.17 -22.86 9.86
C GLN A 147 3.05 -23.58 10.90
N ALA A 148 4.24 -24.00 10.52
CA ALA A 148 5.19 -24.68 11.39
C ALA A 148 5.88 -23.76 12.41
N LEU A 149 5.78 -22.43 12.28
CA LEU A 149 6.33 -21.49 13.23
C LEU A 149 5.68 -21.68 14.62
N SER A 150 6.50 -21.93 15.62
CA SER A 150 6.06 -22.26 16.97
C SER A 150 5.41 -21.09 17.70
N ASN A 151 5.88 -19.87 17.47
CA ASN A 151 5.34 -18.67 18.10
C ASN A 151 5.14 -17.55 17.04
N LYS A 152 3.92 -17.44 16.53
CA LYS A 152 3.54 -16.42 15.53
C LYS A 152 3.37 -15.01 16.08
N THR A 153 3.34 -14.89 17.42
CA THR A 153 3.21 -13.61 18.13
C THR A 153 4.55 -13.09 18.65
N ALA A 154 5.66 -13.79 18.35
CA ALA A 154 6.98 -13.31 18.69
C ALA A 154 7.25 -11.95 18.02
N THR A 155 7.74 -10.99 18.81
CA THR A 155 7.98 -9.61 18.37
C THR A 155 9.44 -9.34 18.09
N GLY A 156 9.74 -8.45 17.16
CA GLY A 156 11.08 -8.04 16.79
C GLY A 156 11.15 -7.53 15.35
N GLN A 157 12.38 -7.40 14.85
CA GLN A 157 12.59 -7.06 13.44
C GLN A 157 12.10 -8.19 12.55
N PRO A 158 11.18 -7.91 11.61
CA PRO A 158 10.75 -8.91 10.63
C PRO A 158 11.93 -9.49 9.85
N SER A 159 11.93 -10.81 9.67
CA SER A 159 12.96 -11.53 8.93
C SER A 159 12.38 -12.43 7.82
N GLN A 160 11.13 -12.79 7.95
CA GLN A 160 10.44 -13.66 7.00
C GLN A 160 9.04 -13.12 6.71
N TYR A 161 8.50 -13.49 5.55
CA TYR A 161 7.13 -13.17 5.19
C TYR A 161 6.45 -14.30 4.43
N TYR A 162 5.13 -14.38 4.60
CA TYR A 162 4.26 -15.27 3.87
C TYR A 162 3.19 -14.45 3.13
N ILE A 163 2.92 -14.82 1.88
CA ILE A 163 1.91 -14.18 1.03
C ILE A 163 0.69 -15.09 0.91
N GLN A 164 -0.45 -14.58 1.37
CA GLN A 164 -1.75 -15.20 1.13
C GLN A 164 -2.49 -14.43 0.04
N ARG A 165 -2.80 -15.12 -1.07
CA ARG A 165 -3.54 -14.53 -2.19
C ARG A 165 -5.02 -14.85 -2.04
N LEU A 166 -5.84 -13.82 -2.06
CA LEU A 166 -7.29 -13.90 -2.12
C LEU A 166 -7.77 -13.31 -3.45
N ILE A 167 -9.05 -13.44 -3.75
CA ILE A 167 -9.60 -12.96 -5.02
C ILE A 167 -9.54 -11.42 -5.16
N ASP A 168 -9.72 -10.72 -4.04
CA ASP A 168 -9.82 -9.26 -3.96
C ASP A 168 -8.59 -8.59 -3.33
N ARG A 169 -7.70 -9.37 -2.70
CA ARG A 169 -6.58 -8.85 -1.92
C ARG A 169 -5.40 -9.80 -1.82
N ILE A 170 -4.26 -9.26 -1.48
CA ILE A 170 -3.09 -10.00 -1.03
C ILE A 170 -2.86 -9.66 0.43
N ILE A 171 -2.66 -10.66 1.26
CA ILE A 171 -2.31 -10.48 2.66
C ILE A 171 -0.83 -10.84 2.83
N ILE A 172 -0.06 -9.89 3.31
CA ILE A 172 1.34 -10.06 3.68
C ILE A 172 1.37 -10.37 5.17
N ARG A 173 1.91 -11.51 5.55
CA ARG A 173 2.11 -11.89 6.95
C ARG A 173 3.59 -11.89 7.27
N LEU A 174 3.99 -11.04 8.19
CA LEU A 174 5.37 -10.91 8.65
C LEU A 174 5.67 -11.86 9.80
N TYR A 175 6.89 -12.29 9.88
CA TYR A 175 7.50 -12.96 11.01
C TYR A 175 8.95 -12.42 11.18
N LEU A 176 9.33 -11.86 12.32
CA LEU A 176 8.61 -11.56 13.55
C LEU A 176 7.58 -10.43 13.36
N THR A 177 6.63 -10.34 14.32
CA THR A 177 5.73 -9.18 14.42
C THR A 177 6.52 -7.93 14.81
N PRO A 178 6.39 -6.80 14.10
CA PRO A 178 7.08 -5.57 14.44
C PRO A 178 6.92 -5.18 15.91
N SER A 179 8.02 -4.93 16.59
CA SER A 179 8.03 -4.40 17.94
C SER A 179 7.95 -2.86 17.95
N ASN A 180 7.97 -2.26 19.14
CA ASN A 180 7.99 -0.81 19.24
C ASN A 180 9.25 -0.17 18.63
N THR A 181 10.37 -0.90 18.55
CA THR A 181 11.61 -0.43 17.90
C THR A 181 11.45 -0.33 16.38
N GLU A 182 10.65 -1.20 15.78
CA GLU A 182 10.38 -1.24 14.34
C GLU A 182 9.20 -0.34 13.93
N ASN A 183 8.50 0.23 14.90
CA ASN A 183 7.37 1.11 14.62
C ASN A 183 7.80 2.35 13.82
N GLY A 184 7.19 2.57 12.66
CA GLY A 184 7.54 3.65 11.75
C GLY A 184 8.66 3.32 10.74
N ASN A 185 9.38 2.20 10.90
CA ASN A 185 10.24 1.67 9.86
C ASN A 185 9.40 1.14 8.69
N VAL A 186 10.01 0.81 7.57
CA VAL A 186 9.25 0.43 6.37
C VAL A 186 9.66 -0.93 5.84
N ILE A 187 8.73 -1.59 5.18
CA ILE A 187 8.96 -2.70 4.28
C ILE A 187 8.88 -2.18 2.86
N ASN A 188 9.97 -2.28 2.10
CA ASN A 188 9.98 -2.04 0.66
C ASN A 188 9.70 -3.35 -0.05
N PHE A 189 8.92 -3.31 -1.12
CA PHE A 189 8.68 -4.51 -1.92
C PHE A 189 8.44 -4.17 -3.38
N TRP A 190 8.84 -5.12 -4.22
CA TRP A 190 8.52 -5.15 -5.64
C TRP A 190 7.29 -6.00 -5.84
N TYR A 191 6.38 -5.53 -6.67
CA TYR A 191 5.16 -6.26 -6.99
C TYR A 191 4.82 -6.17 -8.46
N GLU A 192 4.16 -7.19 -8.96
CA GLU A 192 3.57 -7.18 -10.28
C GLU A 192 2.19 -6.53 -10.21
N GLN A 193 1.98 -5.56 -11.07
CA GLN A 193 0.71 -4.88 -11.27
C GLN A 193 0.08 -5.35 -12.56
N ARG A 194 -1.22 -5.63 -12.54
CA ARG A 194 -1.97 -5.88 -13.75
C ARG A 194 -2.22 -4.56 -14.48
N ILE A 195 -1.78 -4.47 -15.73
CA ILE A 195 -2.11 -3.34 -16.59
C ILE A 195 -3.64 -3.29 -16.73
N GLN A 196 -4.24 -2.19 -16.32
CA GLN A 196 -5.67 -1.96 -16.48
C GLN A 196 -5.93 -1.35 -17.85
N ASP A 197 -6.95 -1.87 -18.55
CA ASP A 197 -7.52 -1.18 -19.69
C ASP A 197 -8.18 0.11 -19.22
N SER A 198 -7.74 1.22 -19.79
CA SER A 198 -8.36 2.54 -19.64
C SER A 198 -9.53 2.69 -20.62
#